data_e7a60d42c5cfca04b08d7665ace1c411
#
_entry.id   e7a60d42c5cfca04b08d7665ace1c411
#
_cell.length_a   1.000
_cell.length_b   1.000
_cell.length_c   1.000
_cell.angle_alpha   90.00
_cell.angle_beta   90.00
_cell.angle_gamma   90.00
#
_symmetry.space_group_name_H-M   'P 1'
#
loop_
_entity.id
_entity.type
_entity.pdbx_description
1 polymer ?
#
loop_
_entity_poly.entity_id
_entity_poly.type
_entity_poly.pdbx_seq_one_letter_code
_entity_poly.pdbx_strand_id
1 'polypeptide(L)'
;MTTQTLLTEWLETYEKEHIKSRTYSRYQGLISAHINPMLGEQHIETLSRRDIQDFLSHQKAEGNMRNGGGKLSATSTNLMLTVLNLAFEYACDMELLQQNPCERIRRSREDAKKVEAFTKDEQRKIENAIMGSDDTRLFGILLCLYTGVRIGELLGLEWADVDLQRGFICINKTVYRDKDESGEWQLIVDKPKTVSSDRVIPLPSYITQMMIVRKETAKSDYVIENKKGERMSIRSYQYMFEKLTEKAGVRKLNFHALRHTFATRAIECGMDIKTLSEIMGHKNASITLNRYAHSMMDTKIEMMNRLPKNF
;
A
#
# COMPACT_ATOMS: atom_id res chain seq x y z
N MET A 1 -4.10 -29.15 23.38
CA MET A 1 -3.31 -27.91 23.08
C MET A 1 -4.25 -26.71 23.03
N THR A 2 -3.85 -25.53 23.55
CA THR A 2 -4.67 -24.32 23.42
C THR A 2 -4.45 -23.63 22.08
N THR A 3 -5.42 -22.84 21.64
CA THR A 3 -5.30 -22.05 20.39
C THR A 3 -4.12 -21.08 20.43
N GLN A 4 -3.87 -20.44 21.57
CA GLN A 4 -2.72 -19.57 21.76
C GLN A 4 -1.39 -20.31 21.58
N THR A 5 -1.27 -21.53 22.14
CA THR A 5 -0.07 -22.35 21.99
C THR A 5 0.16 -22.73 20.53
N LEU A 6 -0.89 -23.16 19.82
CA LEU A 6 -0.82 -23.49 18.39
C LEU A 6 -0.37 -22.28 17.56
N LEU A 7 -1.01 -21.12 17.76
CA LEU A 7 -0.70 -19.91 16.99
C LEU A 7 0.72 -19.41 17.22
N THR A 8 1.23 -19.54 18.46
CA THR A 8 2.60 -19.17 18.80
C THR A 8 3.59 -20.11 18.14
N GLU A 9 3.39 -21.43 18.28
CA GLU A 9 4.26 -22.44 17.67
C GLU A 9 4.28 -22.31 16.14
N TRP A 10 3.11 -22.24 15.51
CA TRP A 10 2.99 -22.05 14.07
C TRP A 10 3.71 -20.80 13.58
N LEU A 11 3.47 -19.66 14.24
CA LEU A 11 4.02 -18.38 13.77
C LEU A 11 5.53 -18.29 13.97
N GLU A 12 6.06 -18.75 15.11
CA GLU A 12 7.47 -18.61 15.45
C GLU A 12 8.36 -19.71 14.85
N THR A 13 7.84 -20.92 14.77
CA THR A 13 8.64 -22.08 14.35
C THR A 13 8.49 -22.37 12.87
N TYR A 14 7.26 -22.29 12.33
CA TYR A 14 6.98 -22.70 10.97
C TYR A 14 6.91 -21.51 9.99
N GLU A 15 6.18 -20.48 10.32
CA GLU A 15 5.87 -19.40 9.38
C GLU A 15 6.96 -18.32 9.31
N LYS A 16 7.71 -18.11 10.39
CA LYS A 16 8.70 -17.02 10.51
C LYS A 16 9.74 -17.03 9.39
N GLU A 17 10.20 -18.21 8.98
CA GLU A 17 11.19 -18.35 7.90
C GLU A 17 10.60 -18.18 6.49
N HIS A 18 9.27 -18.34 6.35
CA HIS A 18 8.58 -18.34 5.05
C HIS A 18 7.98 -16.98 4.70
N ILE A 19 7.80 -16.08 5.69
CA ILE A 19 7.18 -14.78 5.48
C ILE A 19 8.13 -13.62 5.77
N LYS A 20 7.86 -12.47 5.13
CA LYS A 20 8.61 -11.25 5.43
C LYS A 20 8.28 -10.74 6.84
N SER A 21 9.28 -10.14 7.52
CA SER A 21 9.19 -9.52 8.84
C SER A 21 7.89 -8.71 9.03
N ARG A 22 7.55 -7.85 8.08
CA ARG A 22 6.31 -7.06 8.15
C ARG A 22 5.03 -7.91 8.17
N THR A 23 5.00 -9.06 7.51
CA THR A 23 3.85 -9.97 7.55
C THR A 23 3.79 -10.66 8.89
N TYR A 24 4.94 -11.10 9.38
CA TYR A 24 5.09 -11.66 10.72
C TYR A 24 4.58 -10.71 11.80
N SER A 25 5.10 -9.47 11.85
CA SER A 25 4.65 -8.44 12.81
C SER A 25 3.14 -8.17 12.72
N ARG A 26 2.59 -8.21 11.51
CA ARG A 26 1.14 -8.05 11.30
C ARG A 26 0.35 -9.23 11.85
N TYR A 27 0.79 -10.47 11.60
CA TYR A 27 0.15 -11.67 12.12
C TYR A 27 0.23 -11.70 13.64
N GLN A 28 1.40 -11.45 14.21
CA GLN A 28 1.61 -11.34 15.66
C GLN A 28 0.67 -10.30 16.29
N GLY A 29 0.54 -9.12 15.67
CA GLY A 29 -0.38 -8.09 16.15
C GLY A 29 -1.85 -8.50 16.11
N LEU A 30 -2.29 -9.26 15.09
CA LEU A 30 -3.66 -9.77 15.00
C LEU A 30 -3.90 -10.87 16.02
N ILE A 31 -2.96 -11.78 16.22
CA ILE A 31 -3.04 -12.86 17.20
C ILE A 31 -3.19 -12.27 18.60
N SER A 32 -2.26 -11.38 18.99
CA SER A 32 -2.23 -10.82 20.35
C SER A 32 -3.42 -9.91 20.66
N ALA A 33 -3.82 -9.07 19.71
CA ALA A 33 -4.84 -8.05 19.96
C ALA A 33 -6.28 -8.54 19.73
N HIS A 34 -6.50 -9.55 18.88
CA HIS A 34 -7.84 -9.95 18.47
C HIS A 34 -8.16 -11.43 18.70
N ILE A 35 -7.23 -12.34 18.36
CA ILE A 35 -7.53 -13.77 18.38
C ILE A 35 -7.39 -14.32 19.80
N ASN A 36 -6.24 -14.12 20.43
CA ASN A 36 -5.97 -14.65 21.77
C ASN A 36 -6.96 -14.20 22.84
N PRO A 37 -7.43 -12.94 22.87
CA PRO A 37 -8.41 -12.51 23.89
C PRO A 37 -9.75 -13.28 23.86
N MET A 38 -10.11 -13.86 22.72
CA MET A 38 -11.39 -14.57 22.57
C MET A 38 -11.25 -16.08 22.40
N LEU A 39 -10.23 -16.53 21.71
CA LEU A 39 -10.04 -17.93 21.35
C LEU A 39 -8.81 -18.56 22.00
N GLY A 40 -7.89 -17.76 22.54
CA GLY A 40 -6.56 -18.22 22.99
C GLY A 40 -6.59 -19.35 24.00
N GLU A 41 -7.47 -19.28 25.01
CA GLU A 41 -7.62 -20.27 26.07
C GLU A 41 -8.39 -21.53 25.64
N GLN A 42 -9.07 -21.49 24.50
CA GLN A 42 -9.87 -22.64 24.04
C GLN A 42 -8.95 -23.71 23.46
N HIS A 43 -9.27 -24.96 23.75
CA HIS A 43 -8.59 -26.11 23.18
C HIS A 43 -8.92 -26.29 21.70
N ILE A 44 -7.93 -26.58 20.88
CA ILE A 44 -8.10 -26.67 19.42
C ILE A 44 -9.08 -27.78 19.02
N GLU A 45 -9.13 -28.86 19.78
CA GLU A 45 -10.01 -30.01 19.54
C GLU A 45 -11.49 -29.69 19.79
N THR A 46 -11.79 -28.64 20.59
CA THR A 46 -13.16 -28.24 20.94
C THR A 46 -13.71 -27.13 20.04
N LEU A 47 -12.85 -26.48 19.27
CA LEU A 47 -13.25 -25.40 18.39
C LEU A 47 -14.02 -25.93 17.17
N SER A 48 -15.24 -25.46 17.03
CA SER A 48 -16.08 -25.74 15.87
C SER A 48 -16.03 -24.60 14.84
N ARG A 49 -16.51 -24.90 13.63
CA ARG A 49 -16.71 -23.87 12.59
C ARG A 49 -17.59 -22.72 13.08
N ARG A 50 -18.57 -23.02 13.92
CA ARG A 50 -19.47 -22.01 14.48
C ARG A 50 -18.73 -21.03 15.37
N ASP A 51 -17.84 -21.51 16.23
CA ASP A 51 -17.06 -20.66 17.13
C ASP A 51 -16.18 -19.69 16.35
N ILE A 52 -15.56 -20.15 15.25
CA ILE A 52 -14.79 -19.27 14.36
C ILE A 52 -15.70 -18.25 13.63
N GLN A 53 -16.90 -18.64 13.20
CA GLN A 53 -17.85 -17.71 12.58
C GLN A 53 -18.35 -16.65 13.58
N ASP A 54 -18.66 -17.05 14.80
CA ASP A 54 -19.12 -16.15 15.86
C ASP A 54 -18.00 -15.17 16.24
N PHE A 55 -16.76 -15.65 16.36
CA PHE A 55 -15.56 -14.81 16.53
C PHE A 55 -15.44 -13.75 15.41
N LEU A 56 -15.47 -14.17 14.15
CA LEU A 56 -15.34 -13.25 13.01
C LEU A 56 -16.49 -12.24 12.95
N SER A 57 -17.70 -12.65 13.30
CA SER A 57 -18.89 -11.80 13.35
C SER A 57 -18.75 -10.74 14.45
N HIS A 58 -18.30 -11.13 15.63
CA HIS A 58 -18.00 -10.22 16.73
C HIS A 58 -16.90 -9.23 16.35
N GLN A 59 -15.78 -9.70 15.80
CA GLN A 59 -14.70 -8.83 15.35
C GLN A 59 -15.15 -7.84 14.27
N LYS A 60 -16.02 -8.25 13.37
CA LYS A 60 -16.60 -7.36 12.36
C LYS A 60 -17.48 -6.28 12.98
N ALA A 61 -18.25 -6.59 14.02
CA ALA A 61 -19.17 -5.65 14.68
C ALA A 61 -18.44 -4.69 15.64
N GLU A 62 -17.52 -5.20 16.45
CA GLU A 62 -16.98 -4.53 17.63
C GLU A 62 -15.44 -4.57 17.74
N GLY A 63 -14.75 -5.27 16.85
CA GLY A 63 -13.31 -5.53 16.95
C GLY A 63 -12.39 -4.32 16.76
N ASN A 64 -12.89 -3.12 16.49
CA ASN A 64 -12.06 -1.95 16.33
C ASN A 64 -11.69 -1.34 17.69
N MET A 65 -10.51 -1.69 18.18
CA MET A 65 -9.99 -1.17 19.45
C MET A 65 -9.54 0.29 19.42
N ARG A 66 -9.53 0.92 18.25
CA ARG A 66 -9.15 2.34 18.10
C ARG A 66 -10.39 3.22 18.28
N ASN A 67 -10.22 4.35 18.90
CA ASN A 67 -11.29 5.37 19.08
C ASN A 67 -12.55 4.87 19.81
N GLY A 68 -12.40 3.99 20.80
CA GLY A 68 -13.52 3.56 21.67
C GLY A 68 -14.40 2.47 21.11
N GLY A 69 -13.94 1.69 20.15
CA GLY A 69 -14.67 0.56 19.60
C GLY A 69 -15.26 0.82 18.21
N GLY A 70 -15.89 -0.19 17.61
CA GLY A 70 -16.59 -0.10 16.35
C GLY A 70 -16.28 -1.22 15.38
N LYS A 71 -16.76 -1.08 14.16
CA LYS A 71 -16.65 -2.09 13.10
C LYS A 71 -15.22 -2.23 12.56
N LEU A 72 -14.76 -3.46 12.37
CA LEU A 72 -13.59 -3.74 11.55
C LEU A 72 -13.98 -3.91 10.08
N SER A 73 -13.01 -3.60 9.20
CA SER A 73 -13.18 -3.84 7.76
C SER A 73 -13.21 -5.34 7.44
N ALA A 74 -13.92 -5.72 6.38
CA ALA A 74 -13.89 -7.10 5.87
C ALA A 74 -12.46 -7.55 5.52
N THR A 75 -11.60 -6.65 5.10
CA THR A 75 -10.17 -6.94 4.86
C THR A 75 -9.47 -7.39 6.14
N SER A 76 -9.74 -6.75 7.29
CA SER A 76 -9.12 -7.11 8.57
C SER A 76 -9.65 -8.45 9.09
N THR A 77 -10.96 -8.65 9.06
CA THR A 77 -11.58 -9.92 9.49
C THR A 77 -11.18 -11.10 8.59
N ASN A 78 -11.08 -10.88 7.27
CA ASN A 78 -10.60 -11.89 6.33
C ASN A 78 -9.12 -12.24 6.55
N LEU A 79 -8.31 -11.30 7.02
CA LEU A 79 -6.92 -11.59 7.37
C LEU A 79 -6.83 -12.44 8.64
N MET A 80 -7.68 -12.19 9.66
CA MET A 80 -7.78 -13.06 10.84
C MET A 80 -8.18 -14.48 10.45
N LEU A 81 -9.18 -14.61 9.57
CA LEU A 81 -9.55 -15.93 9.03
C LEU A 81 -8.38 -16.58 8.30
N THR A 82 -7.56 -15.83 7.56
CA THR A 82 -6.38 -16.38 6.90
C THR A 82 -5.36 -16.90 7.91
N VAL A 83 -5.07 -16.14 8.97
CA VAL A 83 -4.14 -16.54 10.03
C VAL A 83 -4.63 -17.83 10.73
N LEU A 84 -5.91 -17.85 11.13
CA LEU A 84 -6.52 -19.04 11.76
C LEU A 84 -6.47 -20.24 10.82
N ASN A 85 -6.86 -20.06 9.55
CA ASN A 85 -6.88 -21.15 8.57
C ASN A 85 -5.49 -21.77 8.38
N LEU A 86 -4.45 -20.95 8.20
CA LEU A 86 -3.07 -21.43 8.03
C LEU A 86 -2.56 -22.15 9.28
N ALA A 87 -2.83 -21.64 10.48
CA ALA A 87 -2.43 -22.29 11.70
C ALA A 87 -3.16 -23.62 11.94
N PHE A 88 -4.46 -23.69 11.59
CA PHE A 88 -5.22 -24.95 11.70
C PHE A 88 -4.89 -25.93 10.56
N GLU A 89 -4.49 -25.48 9.36
CA GLU A 89 -3.90 -26.32 8.32
C GLU A 89 -2.61 -26.97 8.85
N TYR A 90 -1.71 -26.16 9.45
CA TYR A 90 -0.52 -26.69 10.11
C TYR A 90 -0.85 -27.72 11.19
N ALA A 91 -1.87 -27.48 12.03
CA ALA A 91 -2.29 -28.45 13.06
C ALA A 91 -2.80 -29.78 12.45
N CYS A 92 -3.47 -29.73 11.30
CA CYS A 92 -3.88 -30.93 10.58
C CYS A 92 -2.68 -31.67 9.96
N ASP A 93 -1.72 -30.93 9.35
CA ASP A 93 -0.50 -31.50 8.77
C ASP A 93 0.39 -32.17 9.83
N MET A 94 0.37 -31.64 11.07
CA MET A 94 1.06 -32.23 12.22
C MET A 94 0.24 -33.30 12.95
N GLU A 95 -0.90 -33.73 12.39
CA GLU A 95 -1.80 -34.73 12.97
C GLU A 95 -2.37 -34.36 14.37
N LEU A 96 -2.32 -33.07 14.73
CA LEU A 96 -2.90 -32.56 15.99
C LEU A 96 -4.43 -32.43 15.91
N LEU A 97 -4.96 -32.29 14.69
CA LEU A 97 -6.39 -32.22 14.39
C LEU A 97 -6.72 -33.07 13.17
N GLN A 98 -7.91 -33.67 13.17
CA GLN A 98 -8.43 -34.40 12.02
C GLN A 98 -9.03 -33.50 10.94
N GLN A 99 -9.55 -32.33 11.33
CA GLN A 99 -10.23 -31.41 10.41
C GLN A 99 -10.01 -29.96 10.82
N ASN A 100 -9.76 -29.10 9.84
CA ASN A 100 -9.61 -27.66 10.04
C ASN A 100 -10.98 -26.99 10.28
N PRO A 101 -11.21 -26.36 11.45
CA PRO A 101 -12.48 -25.71 11.76
C PRO A 101 -12.77 -24.47 10.89
N CYS A 102 -11.75 -23.93 10.20
CA CYS A 102 -11.92 -22.81 9.28
C CYS A 102 -12.41 -23.22 7.88
N GLU A 103 -12.45 -24.51 7.57
CA GLU A 103 -12.91 -24.97 6.26
C GLU A 103 -14.31 -24.45 5.93
N ARG A 104 -14.49 -24.08 4.62
CA ARG A 104 -15.75 -23.58 4.06
C ARG A 104 -16.32 -22.33 4.72
N ILE A 105 -15.59 -21.63 5.58
CA ILE A 105 -15.98 -20.32 6.06
C ILE A 105 -15.90 -19.32 4.91
N ARG A 106 -17.02 -18.65 4.63
CA ARG A 106 -17.08 -17.65 3.58
C ARG A 106 -16.42 -16.36 4.03
N ARG A 107 -15.53 -15.83 3.17
CA ARG A 107 -14.92 -14.52 3.40
C ARG A 107 -15.96 -13.42 3.34
N SER A 108 -15.86 -12.46 4.26
CA SER A 108 -16.68 -11.25 4.22
C SER A 108 -16.42 -10.47 2.94
N ARG A 109 -17.48 -9.97 2.30
CA ARG A 109 -17.39 -9.05 1.17
C ARG A 109 -17.67 -7.63 1.65
N GLU A 110 -16.96 -6.69 1.14
CA GLU A 110 -17.28 -5.27 1.17
C GLU A 110 -17.45 -4.82 -0.26
N ASP A 111 -18.36 -3.88 -0.47
CA ASP A 111 -18.43 -3.19 -1.76
C ASP A 111 -17.09 -2.52 -2.03
N ALA A 112 -16.59 -2.68 -3.24
CA ALA A 112 -15.34 -2.07 -3.64
C ALA A 112 -15.47 -0.54 -3.47
N LYS A 113 -14.74 0.02 -2.51
CA LYS A 113 -14.68 1.48 -2.35
C LYS A 113 -14.18 2.07 -3.65
N LYS A 114 -14.90 3.06 -4.17
CA LYS A 114 -14.43 3.83 -5.33
C LYS A 114 -13.04 4.37 -5.03
N VAL A 115 -12.16 4.21 -6.00
CA VAL A 115 -10.83 4.77 -5.91
C VAL A 115 -10.95 6.28 -5.99
N GLU A 116 -10.52 6.96 -4.94
CA GLU A 116 -10.55 8.42 -4.91
C GLU A 116 -9.25 8.98 -5.50
N ALA A 117 -9.42 9.81 -6.52
CA ALA A 117 -8.37 10.62 -7.13
C ALA A 117 -8.72 12.10 -6.98
N PHE A 118 -7.73 12.96 -6.99
CA PHE A 118 -7.95 14.40 -7.05
C PHE A 118 -8.51 14.78 -8.42
N THR A 119 -9.44 15.75 -8.45
CA THR A 119 -9.90 16.36 -9.70
C THR A 119 -8.76 17.17 -10.35
N LYS A 120 -8.92 17.56 -11.62
CA LYS A 120 -7.95 18.43 -12.30
C LYS A 120 -7.72 19.75 -11.57
N ASP A 121 -8.79 20.33 -11.03
CA ASP A 121 -8.70 21.59 -10.26
C ASP A 121 -8.01 21.40 -8.92
N GLU A 122 -8.30 20.31 -8.21
CA GLU A 122 -7.61 19.98 -6.96
C GLU A 122 -6.12 19.70 -7.19
N GLN A 123 -5.77 18.95 -8.25
CA GLN A 123 -4.40 18.72 -8.64
C GLN A 123 -3.66 20.03 -8.92
N ARG A 124 -4.27 20.94 -9.70
CA ARG A 124 -3.71 22.28 -9.99
C ARG A 124 -3.47 23.09 -8.72
N LYS A 125 -4.41 23.05 -7.76
CA LYS A 125 -4.24 23.72 -6.46
C LYS A 125 -3.05 23.15 -5.67
N ILE A 126 -2.89 21.82 -5.66
CA ILE A 126 -1.76 21.15 -5.01
C ILE A 126 -0.45 21.58 -5.69
N GLU A 127 -0.37 21.54 -7.01
CA GLU A 127 0.81 21.96 -7.79
C GLU A 127 1.17 23.42 -7.52
N ASN A 128 0.20 24.33 -7.53
CA ASN A 128 0.41 25.74 -7.22
C ASN A 128 0.91 25.93 -5.79
N ALA A 129 0.38 25.19 -4.82
CA ALA A 129 0.82 25.25 -3.43
C ALA A 129 2.27 24.73 -3.25
N ILE A 130 2.69 23.74 -4.06
CA ILE A 130 4.07 23.26 -4.09
C ILE A 130 4.99 24.31 -4.70
N MET A 131 4.62 24.85 -5.87
CA MET A 131 5.43 25.83 -6.59
C MET A 131 5.57 27.17 -5.83
N GLY A 132 4.58 27.54 -5.04
CA GLY A 132 4.63 28.73 -4.18
C GLY A 132 5.25 28.50 -2.79
N SER A 133 5.99 27.40 -2.60
CA SER A 133 6.62 27.05 -1.33
C SER A 133 8.13 26.89 -1.46
N ASP A 134 8.86 27.44 -0.49
CA ASP A 134 10.31 27.23 -0.38
C ASP A 134 10.68 25.85 0.20
N ASP A 135 9.67 25.06 0.60
CA ASP A 135 9.92 23.72 1.14
C ASP A 135 10.23 22.72 0.03
N THR A 136 11.51 22.54 -0.22
CA THR A 136 12.02 21.65 -1.28
C THR A 136 11.57 20.20 -1.16
N ARG A 137 11.15 19.74 0.04
CA ARG A 137 10.66 18.37 0.28
C ARG A 137 9.32 18.09 -0.41
N LEU A 138 8.53 19.13 -0.67
CA LEU A 138 7.23 19.03 -1.35
C LEU A 138 7.36 18.54 -2.80
N PHE A 139 8.55 18.66 -3.40
CA PHE A 139 8.83 18.14 -4.73
C PHE A 139 8.49 16.65 -4.88
N GLY A 140 8.70 15.83 -3.85
CA GLY A 140 8.34 14.41 -3.91
C GLY A 140 6.84 14.15 -4.09
N ILE A 141 5.98 15.07 -3.62
CA ILE A 141 4.53 15.00 -3.86
C ILE A 141 4.26 15.23 -5.36
N LEU A 142 4.94 16.20 -5.97
CA LEU A 142 4.88 16.46 -7.40
C LEU A 142 5.39 15.24 -8.18
N LEU A 143 6.52 14.66 -7.78
CA LEU A 143 7.07 13.46 -8.41
C LEU A 143 6.05 12.29 -8.36
N CYS A 144 5.34 12.09 -7.25
CA CYS A 144 4.27 11.08 -7.16
C CYS A 144 3.10 11.37 -8.10
N LEU A 145 2.71 12.64 -8.28
CA LEU A 145 1.64 13.04 -9.20
C LEU A 145 1.97 12.73 -10.67
N TYR A 146 3.27 12.71 -11.03
CA TYR A 146 3.72 12.52 -12.40
C TYR A 146 4.37 11.16 -12.72
N THR A 147 4.54 10.31 -11.70
CA THR A 147 5.16 8.98 -11.86
C THR A 147 4.35 7.86 -11.24
N GLY A 148 3.42 8.19 -10.35
CA GLY A 148 2.63 7.20 -9.63
C GLY A 148 3.42 6.32 -8.67
N VAL A 149 4.65 6.68 -8.29
CA VAL A 149 5.46 5.92 -7.31
C VAL A 149 4.76 5.82 -5.95
N ARG A 150 4.99 4.72 -5.24
CA ARG A 150 4.49 4.56 -3.88
C ARG A 150 5.32 5.38 -2.90
N ILE A 151 4.72 5.82 -1.78
CA ILE A 151 5.45 6.61 -0.76
C ILE A 151 6.74 5.94 -0.29
N GLY A 152 6.74 4.61 -0.11
CA GLY A 152 7.95 3.88 0.28
C GLY A 152 9.00 3.83 -0.82
N GLU A 153 8.61 3.79 -2.09
CA GLU A 153 9.48 3.87 -3.25
C GLU A 153 10.07 5.28 -3.37
N LEU A 154 9.24 6.32 -3.24
CA LEU A 154 9.66 7.72 -3.25
C LEU A 154 10.73 8.00 -2.19
N LEU A 155 10.46 7.62 -0.93
CA LEU A 155 11.39 7.87 0.17
C LEU A 155 12.60 6.92 0.15
N GLY A 156 12.54 5.87 -0.66
CA GLY A 156 13.66 4.98 -0.97
C GLY A 156 14.58 5.48 -2.08
N LEU A 157 14.11 6.44 -2.90
CA LEU A 157 14.83 6.90 -4.09
C LEU A 157 16.09 7.69 -3.72
N GLU A 158 17.21 7.32 -4.34
CA GLU A 158 18.50 7.95 -4.21
C GLU A 158 18.92 8.58 -5.53
N TRP A 159 19.83 9.54 -5.51
CA TRP A 159 20.34 10.17 -6.72
C TRP A 159 21.07 9.20 -7.65
N ALA A 160 21.61 8.11 -7.10
CA ALA A 160 22.19 7.02 -7.89
C ALA A 160 21.15 6.25 -8.73
N ASP A 161 19.86 6.31 -8.35
CA ASP A 161 18.77 5.68 -9.08
C ASP A 161 18.17 6.59 -10.17
N VAL A 162 18.73 7.78 -10.38
CA VAL A 162 18.20 8.82 -11.30
C VAL A 162 19.16 9.06 -12.43
N ASP A 163 18.73 8.81 -13.67
CA ASP A 163 19.43 9.20 -14.87
C ASP A 163 18.84 10.52 -15.40
N LEU A 164 19.50 11.63 -15.05
CA LEU A 164 19.07 12.97 -15.46
C LEU A 164 19.37 13.27 -16.94
N GLN A 165 20.30 12.55 -17.58
CA GLN A 165 20.61 12.74 -19.00
C GLN A 165 19.54 12.11 -19.88
N ARG A 166 19.09 10.91 -19.52
CA ARG A 166 18.04 10.17 -20.24
C ARG A 166 16.65 10.46 -19.73
N GLY A 167 16.52 11.10 -18.58
CA GLY A 167 15.24 11.47 -17.98
C GLY A 167 14.42 10.29 -17.46
N PHE A 168 15.01 9.43 -16.62
CA PHE A 168 14.28 8.36 -15.98
C PHE A 168 14.74 8.10 -14.54
N ILE A 169 13.89 7.40 -13.77
CA ILE A 169 14.19 6.89 -12.43
C ILE A 169 14.07 5.38 -12.40
N CYS A 170 14.94 4.72 -11.62
CA CYS A 170 14.92 3.29 -11.36
C CYS A 170 14.29 3.04 -9.98
N ILE A 171 13.22 2.27 -9.94
CA ILE A 171 12.57 1.89 -8.68
C ILE A 171 13.04 0.48 -8.32
N ASN A 172 14.03 0.38 -7.44
CA ASN A 172 14.70 -0.87 -7.04
C ASN A 172 14.68 -1.10 -5.52
N LYS A 173 14.09 -0.19 -4.76
CA LYS A 173 13.98 -0.29 -3.30
C LYS A 173 12.68 0.35 -2.78
N THR A 174 12.31 -0.04 -1.58
CA THR A 174 11.18 0.56 -0.86
C THR A 174 11.52 0.69 0.61
N VAL A 175 11.03 1.76 1.21
CA VAL A 175 11.20 2.04 2.64
C VAL A 175 9.90 1.74 3.36
N TYR A 176 9.99 1.11 4.51
CA TYR A 176 8.87 0.95 5.41
C TYR A 176 9.35 1.00 6.87
N ARG A 177 8.40 1.12 7.79
CA ARG A 177 8.69 1.11 9.21
C ARG A 177 8.32 -0.24 9.79
N ASP A 178 9.23 -0.84 10.53
CA ASP A 178 8.99 -2.08 11.26
C ASP A 178 9.74 -2.03 12.59
N LYS A 179 9.43 -2.97 13.48
CA LYS A 179 10.15 -3.14 14.73
C LYS A 179 11.38 -4.00 14.52
N ASP A 180 12.46 -3.64 15.17
CA ASP A 180 13.64 -4.50 15.28
C ASP A 180 13.43 -5.61 16.34
N GLU A 181 14.46 -6.40 16.56
CA GLU A 181 14.44 -7.49 17.54
C GLU A 181 14.24 -7.01 18.99
N SER A 182 14.61 -5.77 19.28
CA SER A 182 14.38 -5.12 20.59
C SER A 182 12.96 -4.55 20.75
N GLY A 183 12.14 -4.56 19.68
CA GLY A 183 10.80 -3.99 19.63
C GLY A 183 10.78 -2.50 19.31
N GLU A 184 11.94 -1.88 19.04
CA GLU A 184 12.06 -0.49 18.66
C GLU A 184 11.71 -0.27 17.19
N TRP A 185 11.03 0.87 16.92
CA TRP A 185 10.60 1.21 15.58
C TRP A 185 11.76 1.77 14.76
N GLN A 186 12.15 1.07 13.70
CA GLN A 186 13.17 1.53 12.75
C GLN A 186 12.63 1.64 11.31
N LEU A 187 13.38 2.38 10.50
CA LEU A 187 13.14 2.51 9.08
C LEU A 187 13.94 1.44 8.34
N ILE A 188 13.24 0.54 7.69
CA ILE A 188 13.85 -0.56 6.92
C ILE A 188 13.83 -0.20 5.45
N VAL A 189 14.97 -0.39 4.78
CA VAL A 189 15.11 -0.33 3.32
C VAL A 189 15.17 -1.75 2.80
N ASP A 190 14.22 -2.13 1.95
CA ASP A 190 14.13 -3.49 1.41
C ASP A 190 14.00 -3.44 -0.12
N LYS A 191 14.44 -4.49 -0.78
CA LYS A 191 14.19 -4.68 -2.21
C LYS A 191 12.70 -4.88 -2.45
N PRO A 192 12.17 -4.46 -3.60
CA PRO A 192 10.77 -4.68 -3.94
C PRO A 192 10.40 -6.17 -3.85
N LYS A 193 9.15 -6.44 -3.45
CA LYS A 193 8.66 -7.83 -3.23
C LYS A 193 8.62 -8.68 -4.50
N THR A 194 8.65 -8.08 -5.68
CA THR A 194 8.46 -8.76 -6.96
C THR A 194 9.32 -8.15 -8.04
N VAL A 195 9.74 -8.96 -9.01
CA VAL A 195 10.47 -8.51 -10.21
C VAL A 195 9.72 -7.39 -10.94
N SER A 196 8.38 -7.41 -10.97
CA SER A 196 7.56 -6.35 -11.56
C SER A 196 7.61 -5.02 -10.81
N SER A 197 8.15 -5.01 -9.58
CA SER A 197 8.33 -3.77 -8.80
C SER A 197 9.69 -3.11 -9.07
N ASP A 198 10.66 -3.87 -9.60
CA ASP A 198 11.91 -3.34 -10.14
C ASP A 198 11.62 -2.84 -11.56
N ARG A 199 11.64 -1.52 -11.73
CA ARG A 199 11.19 -0.89 -12.97
C ARG A 199 11.82 0.46 -13.22
N VAL A 200 11.90 0.81 -14.48
CA VAL A 200 12.32 2.15 -14.95
C VAL A 200 11.08 2.97 -15.29
N ILE A 201 11.03 4.20 -14.79
CA ILE A 201 9.94 5.15 -15.06
C ILE A 201 10.51 6.36 -15.79
N PRO A 202 10.12 6.60 -17.05
CA PRO A 202 10.46 7.83 -17.76
C PRO A 202 9.84 9.05 -17.08
N LEU A 203 10.57 10.13 -17.03
CA LEU A 203 10.11 11.39 -16.44
C LEU A 203 9.70 12.38 -17.54
N PRO A 204 8.63 13.14 -17.34
CA PRO A 204 8.36 14.31 -18.17
C PRO A 204 9.53 15.27 -18.12
N SER A 205 9.85 15.91 -19.25
CA SER A 205 11.03 16.78 -19.40
C SER A 205 11.10 17.89 -18.35
N TYR A 206 9.95 18.49 -17.99
CA TYR A 206 9.91 19.53 -16.96
C TYR A 206 10.20 19.00 -15.55
N ILE A 207 9.81 17.75 -15.22
CA ILE A 207 10.18 17.10 -13.96
C ILE A 207 11.68 16.82 -13.93
N THR A 208 12.26 16.36 -15.06
CA THR A 208 13.71 16.14 -15.18
C THR A 208 14.49 17.43 -14.93
N GLN A 209 14.06 18.55 -15.53
CA GLN A 209 14.69 19.86 -15.30
C GLN A 209 14.62 20.29 -13.83
N MET A 210 13.47 20.12 -13.19
CA MET A 210 13.34 20.41 -11.75
C MET A 210 14.26 19.52 -10.91
N MET A 211 14.44 18.26 -11.28
CA MET A 211 15.37 17.35 -10.60
C MET A 211 16.84 17.76 -10.79
N ILE A 212 17.22 18.27 -11.94
CA ILE A 212 18.59 18.80 -12.19
C ILE A 212 18.90 19.92 -11.20
N VAL A 213 18.04 20.95 -11.15
CA VAL A 213 18.20 22.08 -10.21
C VAL A 213 18.23 21.61 -8.75
N ARG A 214 17.38 20.64 -8.43
CA ARG A 214 17.31 20.10 -7.08
C ARG A 214 18.57 19.32 -6.68
N LYS A 215 19.18 18.58 -7.60
CA LYS A 215 20.40 17.83 -7.35
C LYS A 215 21.57 18.75 -6.98
N GLU A 216 21.63 19.94 -7.56
CA GLU A 216 22.66 20.94 -7.24
C GLU A 216 22.61 21.43 -5.79
N THR A 217 21.43 21.39 -5.17
CA THR A 217 21.19 21.82 -3.79
C THR A 217 21.01 20.66 -2.79
N ALA A 218 21.13 19.43 -3.25
CA ALA A 218 20.99 18.24 -2.41
C ALA A 218 22.14 18.15 -1.38
N LYS A 219 21.78 17.78 -0.13
CA LYS A 219 22.74 17.65 0.98
C LYS A 219 23.13 16.20 1.25
N SER A 220 22.42 15.27 0.64
CA SER A 220 22.62 13.85 0.81
C SER A 220 22.35 13.07 -0.48
N ASP A 221 22.53 11.75 -0.43
CA ASP A 221 22.23 10.85 -1.54
C ASP A 221 20.72 10.67 -1.79
N TYR A 222 19.85 11.15 -0.90
CA TYR A 222 18.41 10.96 -1.01
C TYR A 222 17.76 12.03 -1.88
N VAL A 223 16.89 11.62 -2.81
CA VAL A 223 16.09 12.56 -3.61
C VAL A 223 15.15 13.38 -2.73
N ILE A 224 14.62 12.74 -1.67
CA ILE A 224 13.79 13.40 -0.64
C ILE A 224 14.45 13.23 0.72
N GLU A 225 15.00 14.30 1.22
CA GLU A 225 15.71 14.36 2.51
C GLU A 225 15.00 15.29 3.52
N ASN A 226 15.25 15.08 4.80
CA ASN A 226 14.82 16.01 5.84
C ASN A 226 15.78 17.22 5.95
N LYS A 227 15.52 18.16 6.84
CA LYS A 227 16.35 19.35 7.03
C LYS A 227 17.79 19.05 7.45
N LYS A 228 18.04 17.84 7.97
CA LYS A 228 19.38 17.36 8.40
C LYS A 228 20.12 16.59 7.31
N GLY A 229 19.53 16.39 6.13
CA GLY A 229 20.07 15.54 5.06
C GLY A 229 19.81 14.04 5.29
N GLU A 230 18.90 13.67 6.18
CA GLU A 230 18.58 12.27 6.46
C GLU A 230 17.32 11.84 5.69
N ARG A 231 17.12 10.52 5.55
CA ARG A 231 15.93 9.94 4.94
C ARG A 231 14.68 10.30 5.75
N MET A 232 13.63 10.74 5.09
CA MET A 232 12.38 11.08 5.75
C MET A 232 11.59 9.85 6.18
N SER A 233 10.94 9.93 7.36
CA SER A 233 9.98 8.91 7.77
C SER A 233 8.67 9.02 6.97
N ILE A 234 8.05 7.88 6.69
CA ILE A 234 6.76 7.83 5.98
C ILE A 234 5.70 8.67 6.70
N ARG A 235 5.61 8.56 8.03
CA ARG A 235 4.61 9.29 8.82
C ARG A 235 4.80 10.81 8.74
N SER A 236 6.05 11.26 8.85
CA SER A 236 6.35 12.70 8.74
C SER A 236 6.01 13.23 7.34
N TYR A 237 6.26 12.43 6.30
CA TYR A 237 5.96 12.81 4.92
C TYR A 237 4.45 12.82 4.64
N GLN A 238 3.71 11.85 5.18
CA GLN A 238 2.24 11.84 5.12
C GLN A 238 1.64 13.06 5.83
N TYR A 239 2.15 13.40 7.01
CA TYR A 239 1.70 14.59 7.73
C TYR A 239 1.98 15.89 6.95
N MET A 240 3.14 15.98 6.31
CA MET A 240 3.47 17.12 5.45
C MET A 240 2.51 17.23 4.26
N PHE A 241 2.14 16.10 3.66
CA PHE A 241 1.14 16.05 2.59
C PHE A 241 -0.25 16.50 3.09
N GLU A 242 -0.68 16.04 4.27
CA GLU A 242 -1.94 16.51 4.89
C GLU A 242 -1.96 18.02 5.08
N LYS A 243 -0.86 18.60 5.56
CA LYS A 243 -0.74 20.06 5.73
C LYS A 243 -0.75 20.80 4.40
N LEU A 244 -0.12 20.25 3.38
CA LEU A 244 -0.16 20.83 2.03
C LEU A 244 -1.58 20.84 1.47
N THR A 245 -2.32 19.72 1.55
CA THR A 245 -3.70 19.62 1.05
C THR A 245 -4.66 20.52 1.80
N GLU A 246 -4.49 20.67 3.12
CA GLU A 246 -5.22 21.63 3.95
C GLU A 246 -4.98 23.07 3.47
N LYS A 247 -3.70 23.45 3.28
CA LYS A 247 -3.31 24.79 2.78
C LYS A 247 -3.83 25.05 1.37
N ALA A 248 -3.83 24.03 0.50
CA ALA A 248 -4.34 24.14 -0.87
C ALA A 248 -5.87 24.18 -0.95
N GLY A 249 -6.60 23.96 0.16
CA GLY A 249 -8.06 23.96 0.20
C GLY A 249 -8.66 22.84 -0.66
N VAL A 250 -8.06 21.64 -0.65
CA VAL A 250 -8.56 20.47 -1.38
C VAL A 250 -9.06 19.39 -0.43
N ARG A 251 -9.80 18.41 -0.95
CA ARG A 251 -10.31 17.29 -0.15
C ARG A 251 -9.18 16.56 0.60
N LYS A 252 -9.46 16.14 1.82
CA LYS A 252 -8.54 15.30 2.58
C LYS A 252 -8.58 13.87 2.06
N LEU A 253 -7.59 13.50 1.29
CA LEU A 253 -7.36 12.13 0.82
C LEU A 253 -6.03 11.61 1.40
N ASN A 254 -5.89 10.27 1.44
CA ASN A 254 -4.62 9.68 1.85
C ASN A 254 -3.53 9.87 0.77
N PHE A 255 -2.27 9.72 1.13
CA PHE A 255 -1.13 9.90 0.22
C PHE A 255 -1.22 9.04 -1.05
N HIS A 256 -1.83 7.86 -0.95
CA HIS A 256 -1.97 6.96 -2.10
C HIS A 256 -2.90 7.52 -3.19
N ALA A 257 -3.73 8.50 -2.86
CA ALA A 257 -4.57 9.20 -3.83
C ALA A 257 -3.75 9.94 -4.91
N LEU A 258 -2.51 10.36 -4.62
CA LEU A 258 -1.60 10.92 -5.64
C LEU A 258 -1.33 9.91 -6.77
N ARG A 259 -1.05 8.67 -6.40
CA ARG A 259 -0.85 7.59 -7.37
C ARG A 259 -2.13 7.26 -8.15
N HIS A 260 -3.28 7.34 -7.49
CA HIS A 260 -4.57 7.18 -8.18
C HIS A 260 -4.84 8.35 -9.13
N THR A 261 -4.48 9.57 -8.74
CA THR A 261 -4.56 10.75 -9.60
C THR A 261 -3.68 10.59 -10.83
N PHE A 262 -2.41 10.18 -10.66
CA PHE A 262 -1.53 9.86 -11.78
C PHE A 262 -2.18 8.88 -12.75
N ALA A 263 -2.67 7.73 -12.24
CA ALA A 263 -3.24 6.70 -13.09
C ALA A 263 -4.48 7.20 -13.85
N THR A 264 -5.34 7.97 -13.19
CA THR A 264 -6.51 8.58 -13.82
C THR A 264 -6.10 9.55 -14.93
N ARG A 265 -5.12 10.44 -14.66
CA ARG A 265 -4.61 11.40 -15.68
C ARG A 265 -3.95 10.69 -16.84
N ALA A 266 -3.15 9.65 -16.58
CA ALA A 266 -2.49 8.87 -17.62
C ALA A 266 -3.51 8.23 -18.57
N ILE A 267 -4.59 7.66 -18.05
CA ILE A 267 -5.69 7.11 -18.86
C ILE A 267 -6.40 8.21 -19.65
N GLU A 268 -6.72 9.34 -19.03
CA GLU A 268 -7.33 10.49 -19.70
C GLU A 268 -6.43 11.06 -20.82
N CYS A 269 -5.12 10.95 -20.69
CA CYS A 269 -4.16 11.31 -21.74
C CYS A 269 -3.96 10.21 -22.81
N GLY A 270 -4.71 9.10 -22.74
CA GLY A 270 -4.67 8.03 -23.73
C GLY A 270 -3.58 6.98 -23.51
N MET A 271 -2.93 6.96 -22.32
CA MET A 271 -1.96 5.92 -22.01
C MET A 271 -2.68 4.56 -21.94
N ASP A 272 -2.13 3.55 -22.63
CA ASP A 272 -2.70 2.21 -22.60
C ASP A 272 -2.50 1.53 -21.24
N ILE A 273 -3.39 0.60 -20.92
CA ILE A 273 -3.43 -0.06 -19.61
C ILE A 273 -2.18 -0.90 -19.32
N LYS A 274 -1.54 -1.48 -20.34
CA LYS A 274 -0.33 -2.28 -20.17
C LYS A 274 0.84 -1.36 -19.77
N THR A 275 1.09 -0.31 -20.52
CA THR A 275 2.12 0.71 -20.21
C THR A 275 1.88 1.32 -18.82
N LEU A 276 0.64 1.69 -18.49
CA LEU A 276 0.31 2.21 -17.16
C LEU A 276 0.59 1.19 -16.06
N SER A 277 0.24 -0.08 -16.28
CA SER A 277 0.49 -1.16 -15.33
C SER A 277 1.99 -1.39 -15.07
N GLU A 278 2.82 -1.30 -16.12
CA GLU A 278 4.27 -1.42 -16.04
C GLU A 278 4.87 -0.24 -15.25
N ILE A 279 4.51 0.99 -15.59
CA ILE A 279 4.95 2.20 -14.86
C ILE A 279 4.55 2.12 -13.37
N MET A 280 3.33 1.69 -13.09
CA MET A 280 2.85 1.53 -11.72
C MET A 280 3.46 0.32 -10.99
N GLY A 281 4.08 -0.62 -11.68
CA GLY A 281 4.60 -1.86 -11.09
C GLY A 281 3.47 -2.72 -10.48
N HIS A 282 2.41 -2.95 -11.24
CA HIS A 282 1.37 -3.91 -10.89
C HIS A 282 1.74 -5.29 -11.44
N LYS A 283 1.55 -6.34 -10.65
CA LYS A 283 1.83 -7.73 -11.08
C LYS A 283 0.99 -8.18 -12.28
N ASN A 284 -0.20 -7.59 -12.44
CA ASN A 284 -1.15 -7.93 -13.49
C ASN A 284 -1.89 -6.66 -13.93
N ALA A 285 -2.00 -6.47 -15.23
CA ALA A 285 -2.75 -5.37 -15.84
C ALA A 285 -4.23 -5.36 -15.42
N SER A 286 -4.80 -6.52 -15.07
CA SER A 286 -6.17 -6.63 -14.55
C SER A 286 -6.37 -5.80 -13.26
N ILE A 287 -5.33 -5.60 -12.45
CA ILE A 287 -5.40 -4.75 -11.25
C ILE A 287 -5.66 -3.31 -11.67
N THR A 288 -4.95 -2.83 -12.69
CA THR A 288 -5.11 -1.48 -13.23
C THR A 288 -6.49 -1.34 -13.89
N LEU A 289 -6.85 -2.30 -14.74
CA LEU A 289 -8.14 -2.30 -15.44
C LEU A 289 -9.31 -2.26 -14.46
N ASN A 290 -9.38 -3.20 -13.51
CA ASN A 290 -10.48 -3.28 -12.55
C ASN A 290 -10.59 -2.03 -11.66
N ARG A 291 -9.45 -1.41 -11.35
CA ARG A 291 -9.41 -0.25 -10.47
C ARG A 291 -9.83 1.05 -11.15
N TYR A 292 -9.52 1.20 -12.45
CA TYR A 292 -9.73 2.44 -13.20
C TYR A 292 -10.74 2.32 -14.35
N ALA A 293 -11.41 1.17 -14.50
CA ALA A 293 -12.40 0.93 -15.57
C ALA A 293 -13.53 1.98 -15.63
N HIS A 294 -13.89 2.55 -14.48
CA HIS A 294 -14.95 3.58 -14.41
C HIS A 294 -14.51 4.94 -14.97
N SER A 295 -13.22 5.25 -14.95
CA SER A 295 -12.66 6.52 -15.48
C SER A 295 -12.55 6.51 -17.00
N MET A 296 -12.92 5.42 -17.68
CA MET A 296 -12.70 5.23 -19.10
C MET A 296 -13.89 5.64 -19.98
N MET A 297 -15.02 6.11 -19.42
CA MET A 297 -16.20 6.37 -20.27
C MET A 297 -15.96 7.53 -21.25
N ASP A 298 -15.40 8.65 -20.77
CA ASP A 298 -15.07 9.78 -21.62
C ASP A 298 -14.02 9.41 -22.69
N THR A 299 -13.01 8.63 -22.30
CA THR A 299 -12.02 8.08 -23.22
C THR A 299 -12.67 7.16 -24.27
N LYS A 300 -13.64 6.31 -23.86
CA LYS A 300 -14.37 5.47 -24.81
C LYS A 300 -15.14 6.30 -25.83
N ILE A 301 -15.84 7.33 -25.39
CA ILE A 301 -16.58 8.25 -26.27
C ILE A 301 -15.61 8.91 -27.26
N GLU A 302 -14.47 9.42 -26.76
CA GLU A 302 -13.47 10.05 -27.61
C GLU A 302 -12.88 9.07 -28.63
N MET A 303 -12.53 7.85 -28.22
CA MET A 303 -12.01 6.82 -29.13
C MET A 303 -13.03 6.37 -30.16
N MET A 304 -14.30 6.23 -29.79
CA MET A 304 -15.39 5.93 -30.74
C MET A 304 -15.55 7.05 -31.77
N ASN A 305 -15.39 8.32 -31.37
CA ASN A 305 -15.45 9.47 -32.29
C ASN A 305 -14.24 9.57 -33.24
N ARG A 306 -13.14 8.89 -32.93
CA ARG A 306 -11.95 8.82 -33.80
C ARG A 306 -12.06 7.75 -34.88
N LEU A 307 -13.08 6.85 -34.83
CA LEU A 307 -13.29 5.87 -35.89
C LEU A 307 -13.60 6.59 -37.21
N PRO A 308 -12.99 6.16 -38.33
CA PRO A 308 -13.24 6.78 -39.63
C PRO A 308 -14.68 6.53 -40.06
N LYS A 309 -15.27 7.50 -40.72
CA LYS A 309 -16.66 7.42 -41.22
C LYS A 309 -16.87 6.44 -42.39
N ASN A 310 -15.77 5.85 -42.87
CA ASN A 310 -15.80 4.96 -44.05
C ASN A 310 -15.60 3.49 -43.64
N PHE A 311 -16.52 2.96 -42.86
CA PHE A 311 -16.67 1.53 -42.72
C PHE A 311 -17.70 1.04 -43.72
#